data_2627168abd625c9a4323648e23c4b665
#
_entry.id   2627168abd625c9a4323648e23c4b665
#
_cell.length_a   1.000
_cell.length_b   1.000
_cell.length_c   1.000
_cell.angle_alpha   90.00
_cell.angle_beta   90.00
_cell.angle_gamma   90.00
#
_symmetry.space_group_name_H-M   'P 1'
#
loop_
_entity.id
_entity.type
_entity.pdbx_description
1 polymer ?
#
loop_
_entity_poly.entity_id
_entity_poly.type
_entity_poly.pdbx_seq_one_letter_code
_entity_poly.pdbx_strand_id
1 'polypeptide(L)'
;MKKVEAIVKPGMVRDVLSALKAVGASGATVVSERGQGRGARPLIRDSKGTPLHTAEYNTMNSVITIVNDSMVDTVLTAIAKVVVSGSKGSGKVFVFPVDEVMDLETGRRSSNSM
;
A
#
# COMPACT_ATOMS: atom_id res chain seq x y z
N MET A 1 -17.61 4.49 3.26
CA MET A 1 -16.15 4.66 3.27
C MET A 1 -15.45 3.31 3.28
N LYS A 2 -14.33 3.26 2.59
CA LYS A 2 -13.50 2.06 2.54
C LYS A 2 -12.05 2.44 2.82
N LYS A 3 -11.34 1.54 3.49
CA LYS A 3 -9.89 1.59 3.60
C LYS A 3 -9.31 0.74 2.49
N VAL A 4 -8.47 1.35 1.66
CA VAL A 4 -7.72 0.66 0.62
C VAL A 4 -6.27 0.56 1.10
N GLU A 5 -5.78 -0.64 1.21
CA GLU A 5 -4.41 -0.90 1.66
C GLU A 5 -3.67 -1.67 0.58
N ALA A 6 -2.68 -1.02 -0.03
CA ALA A 6 -1.82 -1.63 -1.03
C ALA A 6 -0.50 -2.03 -0.37
N ILE A 7 -0.22 -3.33 -0.35
CA ILE A 7 1.04 -3.85 0.17
C ILE A 7 1.95 -4.07 -1.02
N VAL A 8 2.99 -3.26 -1.13
CA VAL A 8 3.86 -3.20 -2.31
C VAL A 8 5.33 -3.19 -1.91
N LYS A 9 6.19 -3.49 -2.87
CA LYS A 9 7.63 -3.36 -2.67
C LYS A 9 8.00 -1.90 -2.45
N PRO A 10 9.08 -1.61 -1.67
CA PRO A 10 9.47 -0.23 -1.37
C PRO A 10 9.65 0.66 -2.60
N GLY A 11 10.16 0.11 -3.70
CA GLY A 11 10.37 0.86 -4.94
C GLY A 11 9.09 1.33 -5.62
N MET A 12 7.92 0.79 -5.25
CA MET A 12 6.64 1.15 -5.85
C MET A 12 5.87 2.22 -5.07
N VAL A 13 6.32 2.56 -3.87
CA VAL A 13 5.59 3.48 -2.98
C VAL A 13 5.34 4.83 -3.65
N ARG A 14 6.37 5.41 -4.24
CA ARG A 14 6.25 6.73 -4.90
C ARG A 14 5.21 6.71 -6.02
N ASP A 15 5.24 5.67 -6.86
CA ASP A 15 4.30 5.57 -7.98
C ASP A 15 2.86 5.38 -7.50
N VAL A 16 2.68 4.58 -6.44
CA VAL A 16 1.35 4.39 -5.84
C VAL A 16 0.84 5.70 -5.25
N LEU A 17 1.67 6.43 -4.51
CA LEU A 17 1.28 7.73 -3.94
C LEU A 17 0.90 8.72 -5.05
N SER A 18 1.68 8.77 -6.14
CA SER A 18 1.38 9.64 -7.27
C SER A 18 0.06 9.27 -7.93
N ALA A 19 -0.22 7.97 -8.08
CA ALA A 19 -1.47 7.50 -8.66
C ALA A 19 -2.67 7.88 -7.79
N LEU A 20 -2.57 7.74 -6.48
CA LEU A 20 -3.62 8.14 -5.54
C LEU A 20 -3.89 9.63 -5.62
N LYS A 21 -2.85 10.44 -5.65
CA LYS A 21 -2.97 11.90 -5.76
C LYS A 21 -3.65 12.28 -7.08
N ALA A 22 -3.29 11.63 -8.17
CA ALA A 22 -3.83 11.93 -9.49
C ALA A 22 -5.34 11.69 -9.60
N VAL A 23 -5.87 10.73 -8.85
CA VAL A 23 -7.31 10.44 -8.85
C VAL A 23 -8.08 11.14 -7.72
N GLY A 24 -7.41 11.99 -6.97
CA GLY A 24 -8.06 12.83 -5.95
C GLY A 24 -8.27 12.16 -4.60
N ALA A 25 -7.52 11.12 -4.27
CA ALA A 25 -7.54 10.59 -2.91
C ALA A 25 -7.02 11.63 -1.92
N SER A 26 -7.71 11.80 -0.80
CA SER A 26 -7.47 12.91 0.13
C SER A 26 -6.15 12.81 0.90
N GLY A 27 -5.57 11.64 0.99
CA GLY A 27 -4.31 11.44 1.69
C GLY A 27 -3.95 9.98 1.76
N ALA A 28 -2.73 9.72 2.22
CA ALA A 28 -2.27 8.34 2.37
C ALA A 28 -1.30 8.23 3.54
N THR A 29 -1.29 7.07 4.17
CA THR A 29 -0.34 6.70 5.20
C THR A 29 0.55 5.60 4.66
N VAL A 30 1.86 5.70 4.91
CA VAL A 30 2.81 4.68 4.49
C VAL A 30 3.40 4.01 5.72
N VAL A 31 3.34 2.69 5.75
CA VAL A 31 3.86 1.89 6.85
C VAL A 31 4.89 0.90 6.30
N SER A 32 6.09 0.91 6.87
CA SER A 32 7.11 -0.09 6.54
C SER A 32 6.84 -1.36 7.35
N GLU A 33 6.94 -2.50 6.69
CA GLU A 33 6.69 -3.78 7.33
C GLU A 33 7.54 -4.88 6.71
N ARG A 34 7.60 -6.01 7.37
CA ARG A 34 8.29 -7.19 6.86
C ARG A 34 7.28 -8.31 6.69
N GLY A 35 7.43 -9.07 5.61
CA GLY A 35 6.51 -10.15 5.36
C GLY A 35 7.13 -11.29 4.59
N GLN A 36 6.46 -12.43 4.62
CA GLN A 36 6.77 -13.58 3.79
C GLN A 36 5.56 -13.88 2.92
N GLY A 37 5.80 -14.12 1.66
CA GLY A 37 4.76 -14.47 0.72
C GLY A 37 5.34 -15.32 -0.39
N ARG A 38 4.78 -15.21 -1.58
CA ARG A 38 5.22 -15.99 -2.73
C ARG A 38 6.48 -15.46 -3.39
N GLY A 39 6.84 -14.20 -3.11
CA GLY A 39 8.01 -13.56 -3.70
C GLY A 39 9.30 -14.10 -3.16
N ALA A 40 10.36 -14.02 -3.95
CA ALA A 40 11.69 -14.36 -3.50
C ALA A 40 12.15 -13.37 -2.43
N ARG A 41 12.75 -13.89 -1.37
CA ARG A 41 13.34 -13.07 -0.32
C ARG A 41 14.74 -12.61 -0.75
N PRO A 42 15.15 -11.39 -0.36
CA PRO A 42 16.46 -10.90 -0.76
C PRO A 42 17.59 -11.70 -0.12
N LEU A 43 18.69 -11.82 -0.86
CA LEU A 43 19.93 -12.36 -0.32
C LEU A 43 20.65 -11.27 0.46
N ILE A 44 21.13 -11.62 1.64
CA ILE A 44 22.01 -10.75 2.42
C ILE A 44 23.42 -10.95 1.89
N ARG A 45 24.08 -9.86 1.52
CA ARG A 45 25.43 -9.89 0.94
C ARG A 45 26.37 -9.06 1.80
N ASP A 46 27.66 -9.40 1.75
CA ASP A 46 28.70 -8.58 2.37
C ASP A 46 29.01 -7.36 1.50
N SER A 47 29.95 -6.52 1.95
CA SER A 47 30.34 -5.31 1.23
C SER A 47 30.98 -5.59 -0.15
N LYS A 48 31.43 -6.82 -0.38
CA LYS A 48 32.01 -7.25 -1.66
C LYS A 48 30.97 -7.93 -2.57
N GLY A 49 29.72 -8.01 -2.12
CA GLY A 49 28.66 -8.66 -2.87
C GLY A 49 28.60 -10.17 -2.70
N THR A 50 29.37 -10.76 -1.79
CA THR A 50 29.34 -12.19 -1.53
C THR A 50 28.04 -12.59 -0.82
N PRO A 51 27.26 -13.55 -1.36
CA PRO A 51 26.04 -13.99 -0.68
C PRO A 51 26.34 -14.62 0.68
N LEU A 52 25.66 -14.17 1.72
CA LEU A 52 25.79 -14.70 3.09
C LEU A 52 24.63 -15.63 3.43
N HIS A 53 23.40 -15.16 3.25
CA HIS A 53 22.19 -15.95 3.53
C HIS A 53 20.97 -15.25 2.91
N THR A 54 19.89 -16.01 2.77
CA THR A 54 18.60 -15.44 2.35
C THR A 54 17.94 -14.74 3.54
N ALA A 55 17.46 -13.52 3.33
CA ALA A 55 16.75 -12.80 4.36
C ALA A 55 15.50 -13.57 4.79
N GLU A 56 15.18 -13.52 6.08
CA GLU A 56 14.02 -14.19 6.63
C GLU A 56 12.71 -13.61 6.09
N TYR A 57 12.69 -12.29 5.84
CA TYR A 57 11.51 -11.59 5.39
C TYR A 57 11.81 -10.66 4.23
N ASN A 58 10.79 -10.38 3.42
CA ASN A 58 10.82 -9.26 2.51
C ASN A 58 10.47 -7.98 3.25
N THR A 59 11.13 -6.88 2.87
CA THR A 59 10.69 -5.55 3.29
C THR A 59 9.58 -5.12 2.34
N MET A 60 8.44 -4.75 2.90
CA MET A 60 7.27 -4.28 2.15
C MET A 60 6.78 -2.98 2.76
N ASN A 61 5.96 -2.26 2.01
CA ASN A 61 5.28 -1.09 2.52
C ASN A 61 3.78 -1.22 2.30
N SER A 62 3.00 -0.84 3.30
CA SER A 62 1.57 -0.63 3.13
C SER A 62 1.33 0.84 2.81
N VAL A 63 0.64 1.10 1.71
CA VAL A 63 0.12 2.42 1.38
C VAL A 63 -1.38 2.37 1.63
N ILE A 64 -1.83 3.17 2.59
CA ILE A 64 -3.21 3.11 3.10
C ILE A 64 -3.90 4.42 2.79
N THR A 65 -5.08 4.35 2.19
CA THR A 65 -5.93 5.52 1.99
C THR A 65 -7.37 5.18 2.33
N ILE A 66 -8.12 6.16 2.81
CA ILE A 66 -9.54 6.03 3.12
C ILE A 66 -10.29 6.85 2.07
N VAL A 67 -11.23 6.23 1.40
CA VAL A 67 -11.99 6.88 0.32
C VAL A 67 -13.48 6.57 0.43
N ASN A 68 -14.28 7.38 -0.21
CA ASN A 68 -15.71 7.10 -0.35
C ASN A 68 -15.92 5.84 -1.20
N ASP A 69 -17.02 5.16 -0.98
CA ASP A 69 -17.33 3.92 -1.71
C ASP A 69 -17.27 4.13 -3.24
N SER A 70 -17.72 5.28 -3.72
CA SER A 70 -17.73 5.62 -5.13
C SER A 70 -16.34 5.75 -5.75
N MET A 71 -15.31 5.89 -4.95
CA MET A 71 -13.92 6.06 -5.41
C MET A 71 -13.14 4.76 -5.46
N VAL A 72 -13.66 3.68 -4.90
CA VAL A 72 -12.89 2.43 -4.75
C VAL A 72 -12.39 1.91 -6.09
N ASP A 73 -13.27 1.78 -7.07
CA ASP A 73 -12.88 1.23 -8.38
C ASP A 73 -11.84 2.11 -9.08
N THR A 74 -12.00 3.42 -8.99
CA THR A 74 -11.03 4.38 -9.55
C THR A 74 -9.66 4.21 -8.90
N VAL A 75 -9.63 4.09 -7.59
CA VAL A 75 -8.38 3.91 -6.82
C VAL A 75 -7.72 2.58 -7.16
N LEU A 76 -8.47 1.50 -7.18
CA LEU A 76 -7.93 0.18 -7.52
C LEU A 76 -7.36 0.15 -8.94
N THR A 77 -8.06 0.74 -9.90
CA THR A 77 -7.58 0.83 -11.28
C THR A 77 -6.29 1.63 -11.37
N ALA A 78 -6.22 2.76 -10.67
CA ALA A 78 -5.03 3.61 -10.66
C ALA A 78 -3.81 2.88 -10.09
N ILE A 79 -3.99 2.17 -8.97
CA ILE A 79 -2.91 1.39 -8.37
C ILE A 79 -2.45 0.28 -9.32
N ALA A 80 -3.39 -0.44 -9.92
CA ALA A 80 -3.07 -1.54 -10.83
C ALA A 80 -2.23 -1.09 -12.03
N LYS A 81 -2.47 0.12 -12.53
CA LYS A 81 -1.73 0.66 -13.68
C LYS A 81 -0.27 0.93 -13.39
N VAL A 82 0.06 1.32 -12.17
CA VAL A 82 1.44 1.70 -11.82
C VAL A 82 2.23 0.55 -11.22
N VAL A 83 1.55 -0.46 -10.69
CA VAL A 83 2.22 -1.65 -10.16
C VAL A 83 2.38 -2.64 -11.31
N VAL A 84 3.56 -2.66 -11.90
CA VAL A 84 3.86 -3.59 -12.99
C VAL A 84 3.82 -5.01 -12.44
N SER A 85 2.83 -5.77 -12.85
CA SER A 85 2.72 -7.17 -12.49
C SER A 85 3.62 -8.00 -13.41
N GLY A 86 4.12 -9.08 -12.94
CA GLY A 86 4.94 -9.99 -13.74
C GLY A 86 5.89 -10.78 -12.89
N SER A 87 6.16 -10.36 -11.67
CA SER A 87 6.94 -11.13 -10.72
C SER A 87 6.09 -11.48 -9.51
N LYS A 88 6.30 -12.69 -8.99
CA LYS A 88 5.68 -13.10 -7.74
C LYS A 88 6.05 -12.11 -6.64
N GLY A 89 5.11 -11.77 -5.77
CA GLY A 89 5.35 -10.86 -4.68
C GLY A 89 5.26 -9.39 -5.05
N SER A 90 4.67 -9.06 -6.22
CA SER A 90 4.46 -7.67 -6.64
C SER A 90 3.59 -6.89 -5.66
N GLY A 91 2.74 -7.59 -4.93
CA GLY A 91 1.90 -6.99 -3.91
C GLY A 91 0.45 -7.37 -4.06
N LYS A 92 -0.33 -6.86 -3.13
CA LYS A 92 -1.78 -7.06 -3.08
C LYS A 92 -2.44 -5.79 -2.61
N VAL A 93 -3.71 -5.64 -2.95
CA VAL A 93 -4.53 -4.56 -2.45
C VAL A 93 -5.71 -5.17 -1.71
N PHE A 94 -5.95 -4.69 -0.50
CA PHE A 94 -7.08 -5.09 0.32
C PHE A 94 -8.03 -3.92 0.48
N VAL A 95 -9.32 -4.20 0.51
CA VAL A 95 -10.36 -3.20 0.74
C VAL A 95 -11.14 -3.61 1.97
N PHE A 96 -11.22 -2.70 2.94
CA PHE A 96 -11.91 -2.94 4.21
C PHE A 96 -13.03 -1.92 4.38
N PRO A 97 -14.17 -2.31 4.96
CA PRO A 97 -15.18 -1.33 5.34
C PRO A 97 -14.67 -0.46 6.50
N VAL A 98 -15.02 0.80 6.47
CA VAL A 98 -14.79 1.76 7.56
C VAL A 98 -16.16 2.19 8.07
N ASP A 99 -16.45 1.83 9.30
CA ASP A 99 -17.76 2.12 9.88
C ASP A 99 -17.94 3.60 10.17
N GLU A 100 -16.89 4.26 10.65
CA GLU A 100 -16.98 5.61 11.13
C GLU A 100 -15.61 6.28 11.15
N VAL A 101 -15.59 7.58 10.91
CA VAL A 101 -14.42 8.43 11.09
C VAL A 101 -14.74 9.55 12.04
N MET A 102 -13.80 9.92 12.90
CA MET A 102 -13.89 11.08 13.76
C MET A 102 -12.72 12.02 13.47
N ASP A 103 -13.03 13.27 13.22
CA ASP A 103 -12.04 14.32 13.09
C ASP A 103 -11.56 14.71 14.49
N LEU A 104 -10.28 14.55 14.76
CA LEU A 104 -9.73 14.81 16.09
C LEU A 104 -9.70 16.31 16.44
N GLU A 105 -9.66 17.17 15.43
CA GLU A 105 -9.64 18.61 15.64
C GLU A 105 -11.02 19.12 16.08
N THR A 106 -12.07 18.63 15.46
CA THR A 106 -13.45 19.13 15.72
C THR A 106 -14.29 18.19 16.57
N GLY A 107 -13.89 16.93 16.69
CA GLY A 107 -14.69 15.89 17.34
C GLY A 107 -15.87 15.42 16.52
N ARG A 108 -16.02 15.89 15.28
CA ARG A 108 -17.15 15.49 14.41
C ARG A 108 -16.94 14.08 13.89
N ARG A 109 -18.06 13.34 13.86
CA ARG A 109 -18.08 11.95 13.39
C ARG A 109 -18.88 11.84 12.11
N SER A 110 -18.47 10.93 11.23
CA SER A 110 -19.16 10.66 9.98
C SER A 110 -19.04 9.18 9.64
N SER A 111 -20.13 8.63 9.10
CA SER A 111 -20.14 7.24 8.61
C SER A 111 -20.21 7.15 7.09
N ASN A 112 -20.42 8.25 6.39
CA ASN A 112 -20.69 8.25 4.95
C ASN A 112 -19.60 8.89 4.11
N SER A 113 -18.83 9.80 4.66
CA SER A 113 -17.78 10.50 3.90
C SER A 113 -16.77 11.11 4.86
N MET A 114 -15.62 11.32 4.31
CA MET A 114 -14.55 12.00 5.03
C MET A 114 -14.70 13.51 4.94
#